data_81aa606853747ed33d903d91df0ba5fe
#
_entry.id   81aa606853747ed33d903d91df0ba5fe
#
_cell.length_a   1.000
_cell.length_b   1.000
_cell.length_c   1.000
_cell.angle_alpha   90.00
_cell.angle_beta   90.00
_cell.angle_gamma   90.00
#
_symmetry.space_group_name_H-M   'P 1'
#
loop_
_entity.id
_entity.type
_entity.pdbx_description
1 polymer ?
#
loop_
_entity_poly.entity_id
_entity_poly.type
_entity_poly.pdbx_seq_one_letter_code
_entity_poly.pdbx_strand_id
1 'polypeptide(L)'
;MSIRVTCTKCHTRFNVSEKFAGKEGPCPKCKAKIRVPSLSEEVRIEAPKTKGPTDTQGRAIVDPILRKDTVLSTVQIVLLVAGMVGFLVLAFGMRYAVSDWATPLGWVVLGVGAFLMALPLVFITYHIIRDNELQPFSGFELWKRIGICSAVFAVSWIALPAAAYVFNGQFPQGSWVLASLVMFAAGAVASMGSFEFEWLLGVVHYGLYFSVGIVARVLAGLDALPHTPRTAPGDVDPWATSMIESVTTIADFVCICL
;
A
#
# COMPACT_ATOMS: atom_id res chain seq x y z
N MET A 1 24.52 52.71 -7.97
CA MET A 1 23.59 51.66 -7.44
C MET A 1 23.15 52.10 -6.05
N SER A 2 22.05 51.55 -5.52
CA SER A 2 21.54 51.87 -4.17
C SER A 2 21.39 50.59 -3.34
N ILE A 3 21.76 50.66 -2.07
CA ILE A 3 21.67 49.55 -1.12
C ILE A 3 20.35 49.71 -0.36
N ARG A 4 19.53 48.64 -0.34
CA ARG A 4 18.29 48.62 0.44
C ARG A 4 18.59 48.27 1.90
N VAL A 5 18.24 49.15 2.82
CA VAL A 5 18.49 49.00 4.25
C VAL A 5 17.16 48.98 5.02
N THR A 6 17.05 48.11 6.00
CA THR A 6 15.89 48.02 6.91
C THR A 6 16.35 48.44 8.32
N CYS A 7 15.69 49.43 8.91
CA CYS A 7 15.98 49.85 10.27
C CYS A 7 15.58 48.79 11.28
N THR A 8 16.48 48.37 12.17
CA THR A 8 16.24 47.39 13.23
C THR A 8 15.27 47.87 14.32
N LYS A 9 15.08 49.19 14.46
CA LYS A 9 14.24 49.75 15.53
C LYS A 9 12.82 50.08 15.09
N CYS A 10 12.61 50.61 13.83
CA CYS A 10 11.30 50.99 13.35
C CYS A 10 10.85 50.24 12.08
N HIS A 11 11.64 49.25 11.64
CA HIS A 11 11.41 48.40 10.50
C HIS A 11 11.12 49.12 9.16
N THR A 12 11.41 50.43 9.10
CA THR A 12 11.27 51.19 7.87
C THR A 12 12.35 50.79 6.89
N ARG A 13 11.98 50.55 5.64
CA ARG A 13 12.90 50.27 4.52
C ARG A 13 13.18 51.56 3.73
N PHE A 14 14.45 51.78 3.42
CA PHE A 14 14.89 52.91 2.61
C PHE A 14 16.15 52.55 1.82
N ASN A 15 16.43 53.32 0.78
CA ASN A 15 17.58 53.10 -0.07
C ASN A 15 18.71 54.09 0.29
N VAL A 16 19.93 53.59 0.36
CA VAL A 16 21.14 54.36 0.68
C VAL A 16 22.11 54.24 -0.48
N SER A 17 22.82 55.30 -0.78
CA SER A 17 23.86 55.28 -1.82
C SER A 17 25.03 54.40 -1.40
N GLU A 18 25.64 53.68 -2.34
CA GLU A 18 26.82 52.82 -2.15
C GLU A 18 27.99 53.50 -1.43
N LYS A 19 28.10 54.82 -1.52
CA LYS A 19 29.13 55.64 -0.79
C LYS A 19 29.07 55.44 0.73
N PHE A 20 27.96 54.92 1.24
CA PHE A 20 27.73 54.69 2.65
C PHE A 20 27.78 53.21 3.02
N ALA A 21 28.18 52.33 2.10
CA ALA A 21 28.37 50.91 2.40
C ALA A 21 29.37 50.70 3.56
N GLY A 22 29.01 49.85 4.52
CA GLY A 22 29.82 49.59 5.70
C GLY A 22 29.87 50.68 6.76
N LYS A 23 29.26 51.86 6.52
CA LYS A 23 29.25 52.98 7.49
C LYS A 23 28.01 53.01 8.35
N GLU A 24 28.10 53.66 9.49
CA GLU A 24 26.95 53.87 10.37
C GLU A 24 26.31 55.26 10.08
N GLY A 25 24.98 55.26 10.06
CA GLY A 25 24.21 56.48 9.82
C GLY A 25 22.88 56.50 10.59
N PRO A 26 22.27 57.68 10.77
CA PRO A 26 20.97 57.76 11.46
C PRO A 26 19.82 57.35 10.53
N CYS A 27 18.85 56.64 11.05
CA CYS A 27 17.62 56.33 10.33
C CYS A 27 16.82 57.61 10.02
N PRO A 28 16.33 57.81 8.80
CA PRO A 28 15.57 58.99 8.44
C PRO A 28 14.25 59.16 9.21
N LYS A 29 13.68 58.04 9.72
CA LYS A 29 12.41 58.07 10.45
C LYS A 29 12.54 58.14 11.97
N CYS A 30 13.39 57.33 12.59
CA CYS A 30 13.49 57.25 14.05
C CYS A 30 14.85 57.73 14.60
N LYS A 31 15.76 58.22 13.72
CA LYS A 31 17.11 58.70 14.08
C LYS A 31 18.02 57.70 14.78
N ALA A 32 17.61 56.43 14.89
CA ALA A 32 18.43 55.38 15.47
C ALA A 32 19.66 55.12 14.60
N LYS A 33 20.85 54.90 15.21
CA LYS A 33 22.04 54.51 14.46
C LYS A 33 21.87 53.10 13.88
N ILE A 34 22.10 53.00 12.59
CA ILE A 34 22.05 51.76 11.81
C ILE A 34 23.32 51.60 11.01
N ARG A 35 23.82 50.39 10.91
CA ARG A 35 24.96 50.02 10.07
C ARG A 35 24.45 49.65 8.69
N VAL A 36 24.97 50.29 7.67
CA VAL A 36 24.70 49.96 6.29
C VAL A 36 25.52 48.71 5.91
N PRO A 37 24.95 47.66 5.40
CA PRO A 37 25.70 46.45 4.97
C PRO A 37 26.79 46.83 3.96
N SER A 38 27.95 46.19 4.03
CA SER A 38 28.98 46.30 2.99
C SER A 38 28.54 45.53 1.73
N LEU A 39 29.00 45.91 0.56
CA LEU A 39 28.70 45.22 -0.70
C LEU A 39 29.18 43.73 -0.68
N SER A 40 30.14 43.39 0.17
CA SER A 40 30.64 42.04 0.35
C SER A 40 29.72 41.16 1.25
N GLU A 41 28.81 41.78 2.02
CA GLU A 41 27.83 41.09 2.88
C GLU A 41 26.49 40.87 2.17
N GLU A 42 26.29 41.36 0.97
CA GLU A 42 25.10 41.11 0.18
C GLU A 42 25.18 39.65 -0.31
N VAL A 43 24.46 38.76 0.37
CA VAL A 43 24.32 37.36 -0.06
C VAL A 43 23.57 37.40 -1.39
N ARG A 44 24.31 37.34 -2.48
CA ARG A 44 23.76 37.16 -3.82
C ARG A 44 23.23 35.74 -3.87
N ILE A 45 21.95 35.57 -3.67
CA ILE A 45 21.28 34.30 -3.96
C ILE A 45 21.36 34.16 -5.50
N GLU A 46 22.42 33.50 -5.97
CA GLU A 46 22.45 33.08 -7.37
C GLU A 46 21.33 32.04 -7.49
N ALA A 47 20.32 32.36 -8.26
CA ALA A 47 19.33 31.39 -8.68
C ALA A 47 20.07 30.18 -9.28
N PRO A 48 19.73 28.95 -8.89
CA PRO A 48 20.39 27.77 -9.43
C PRO A 48 20.35 27.85 -10.95
N LYS A 49 21.53 27.73 -11.59
CA LYS A 49 21.66 27.73 -13.05
C LYS A 49 20.95 26.47 -13.56
N THR A 50 19.65 26.58 -13.75
CA THR A 50 18.85 25.55 -14.38
C THR A 50 19.30 25.42 -15.82
N LYS A 51 19.94 24.30 -16.16
CA LYS A 51 20.28 23.92 -17.55
C LYS A 51 18.99 23.46 -18.27
N GLY A 52 17.96 24.29 -18.30
CA GLY A 52 16.69 24.02 -18.98
C GLY A 52 16.37 25.06 -20.02
N PRO A 53 15.40 24.83 -20.92
CA PRO A 53 14.91 25.81 -21.84
C PRO A 53 14.41 27.03 -21.07
N THR A 54 14.74 28.21 -21.58
CA THR A 54 14.32 29.51 -21.03
C THR A 54 13.27 30.13 -21.93
N ASP A 55 12.31 30.87 -21.35
CA ASP A 55 11.34 31.63 -22.09
C ASP A 55 12.02 32.83 -22.80
N THR A 56 11.27 33.53 -23.61
CA THR A 56 11.75 34.74 -24.34
C THR A 56 12.20 35.86 -23.39
N GLN A 57 11.92 35.78 -22.10
CA GLN A 57 12.32 36.72 -21.06
C GLN A 57 13.48 36.18 -20.19
N GLY A 58 14.08 35.04 -20.56
CA GLY A 58 15.21 34.42 -19.84
C GLY A 58 14.83 33.73 -18.55
N ARG A 59 13.54 33.45 -18.29
CA ARG A 59 13.07 32.70 -17.15
C ARG A 59 13.17 31.18 -17.46
N ALA A 60 13.67 30.39 -16.52
CA ALA A 60 13.64 28.95 -16.67
C ALA A 60 12.19 28.46 -16.81
N ILE A 61 11.88 27.79 -17.91
CA ILE A 61 10.63 27.05 -18.06
C ILE A 61 10.76 25.84 -17.16
N VAL A 62 10.14 25.90 -16.00
CA VAL A 62 9.99 24.71 -15.14
C VAL A 62 8.89 23.90 -15.79
N ASP A 63 9.27 22.82 -16.48
CA ASP A 63 8.29 21.85 -16.97
C ASP A 63 7.51 21.33 -15.76
N PRO A 64 6.17 21.42 -15.77
CA PRO A 64 5.37 20.83 -14.71
C PRO A 64 5.74 19.36 -14.64
N ILE A 65 6.01 18.86 -13.43
CA ILE A 65 6.23 17.42 -13.21
C ILE A 65 4.96 16.73 -13.68
N LEU A 66 5.01 16.16 -14.88
CA LEU A 66 3.91 15.41 -15.45
C LEU A 66 3.66 14.21 -14.54
N ARG A 67 2.52 14.20 -13.85
CA ARG A 67 2.06 13.03 -13.13
C ARG A 67 2.00 11.88 -14.12
N LYS A 68 2.79 10.85 -13.85
CA LYS A 68 2.77 9.63 -14.65
C LYS A 68 1.64 8.77 -14.10
N ASP A 69 0.45 8.95 -14.62
CA ASP A 69 -0.66 8.07 -14.32
C ASP A 69 -0.33 6.69 -14.89
N THR A 70 -0.07 5.74 -14.01
CA THR A 70 0.11 4.34 -14.43
C THR A 70 -1.27 3.73 -14.63
N VAL A 71 -1.88 4.04 -15.75
CA VAL A 71 -3.13 3.38 -16.15
C VAL A 71 -2.77 2.01 -16.71
N LEU A 72 -3.34 0.96 -16.11
CA LEU A 72 -3.22 -0.38 -16.66
C LEU A 72 -3.86 -0.41 -18.05
N SER A 73 -3.15 -0.95 -19.03
CA SER A 73 -3.73 -1.13 -20.37
C SER A 73 -4.87 -2.16 -20.31
N THR A 74 -5.86 -2.04 -21.20
CA THR A 74 -6.98 -2.98 -21.30
C THR A 74 -6.48 -4.42 -21.42
N VAL A 75 -5.39 -4.63 -22.17
CA VAL A 75 -4.79 -5.98 -22.34
C VAL A 75 -4.27 -6.51 -21.00
N GLN A 76 -3.61 -5.69 -20.20
CA GLN A 76 -3.12 -6.09 -18.88
C GLN A 76 -4.28 -6.46 -17.94
N ILE A 77 -5.35 -5.68 -17.94
CA ILE A 77 -6.56 -5.98 -17.15
C ILE A 77 -7.16 -7.32 -17.58
N VAL A 78 -7.34 -7.53 -18.87
CA VAL A 78 -7.89 -8.79 -19.40
C VAL A 78 -7.03 -9.98 -19.02
N LEU A 79 -5.71 -9.88 -19.17
CA LEU A 79 -4.79 -10.96 -18.78
C LEU A 79 -4.83 -11.26 -17.29
N LEU A 80 -4.91 -10.24 -16.44
CA LEU A 80 -5.00 -10.41 -14.99
C LEU A 80 -6.32 -11.09 -14.58
N VAL A 81 -7.44 -10.65 -15.16
CA VAL A 81 -8.75 -11.26 -14.91
C VAL A 81 -8.79 -12.71 -15.42
N ALA A 82 -8.31 -12.95 -16.64
CA ALA A 82 -8.24 -14.30 -17.21
C ALA A 82 -7.33 -15.22 -16.35
N GLY A 83 -6.20 -14.71 -15.89
CA GLY A 83 -5.31 -15.44 -14.98
C GLY A 83 -5.98 -15.78 -13.65
N MET A 84 -6.74 -14.85 -13.06
CA MET A 84 -7.49 -15.08 -11.83
C MET A 84 -8.58 -16.14 -12.01
N VAL A 85 -9.37 -16.02 -13.10
CA VAL A 85 -10.40 -17.02 -13.42
C VAL A 85 -9.75 -18.39 -13.66
N GLY A 86 -8.67 -18.44 -14.42
CA GLY A 86 -7.90 -19.68 -14.66
C GLY A 86 -7.40 -20.31 -13.36
N PHE A 87 -6.93 -19.49 -12.41
CA PHE A 87 -6.53 -19.96 -11.10
C PHE A 87 -7.70 -20.56 -10.30
N LEU A 88 -8.87 -19.93 -10.31
CA LEU A 88 -10.05 -20.45 -9.61
C LEU A 88 -10.55 -21.76 -10.26
N VAL A 89 -10.50 -21.86 -11.58
CA VAL A 89 -10.81 -23.10 -12.31
C VAL A 89 -9.82 -24.21 -11.94
N LEU A 90 -8.53 -23.87 -11.87
CA LEU A 90 -7.51 -24.82 -11.41
C LEU A 90 -7.75 -25.27 -9.97
N ALA A 91 -8.06 -24.34 -9.06
CA ALA A 91 -8.41 -24.65 -7.67
C ALA A 91 -9.60 -25.63 -7.59
N PHE A 92 -10.64 -25.40 -8.40
CA PHE A 92 -11.76 -26.32 -8.51
C PHE A 92 -11.34 -27.70 -9.04
N GLY A 93 -10.47 -27.74 -10.05
CA GLY A 93 -9.93 -28.99 -10.61
C GLY A 93 -9.10 -29.79 -9.59
N MET A 94 -8.38 -29.11 -8.70
CA MET A 94 -7.57 -29.75 -7.65
C MET A 94 -8.41 -30.53 -6.65
N ARG A 95 -9.70 -30.22 -6.50
CA ARG A 95 -10.65 -30.99 -5.70
C ARG A 95 -10.70 -32.47 -6.12
N TYR A 96 -10.51 -32.74 -7.39
CA TYR A 96 -10.55 -34.10 -7.96
C TYR A 96 -9.15 -34.72 -8.11
N ALA A 97 -8.11 -33.90 -8.15
CA ALA A 97 -6.74 -34.34 -8.34
C ALA A 97 -6.03 -34.69 -7.04
N VAL A 98 -6.36 -34.02 -5.94
CA VAL A 98 -5.74 -34.23 -4.63
C VAL A 98 -6.72 -34.97 -3.75
N SER A 99 -6.43 -36.24 -3.49
CA SER A 99 -7.25 -37.11 -2.63
C SER A 99 -7.10 -36.82 -1.15
N ASP A 100 -5.91 -36.35 -0.74
CA ASP A 100 -5.62 -36.05 0.66
C ASP A 100 -4.73 -34.80 0.76
N TRP A 101 -5.29 -33.75 1.34
CA TRP A 101 -4.62 -32.48 1.56
C TRP A 101 -3.71 -32.46 2.80
N ALA A 102 -3.79 -33.47 3.65
CA ALA A 102 -2.95 -33.60 4.86
C ALA A 102 -1.54 -34.09 4.55
N THR A 103 -1.28 -34.53 3.31
CA THR A 103 0.04 -34.98 2.87
C THR A 103 1.03 -33.83 2.75
N PRO A 104 2.35 -34.07 2.87
CA PRO A 104 3.37 -33.06 2.62
C PRO A 104 3.25 -32.41 1.23
N LEU A 105 2.86 -33.18 0.22
CA LEU A 105 2.61 -32.67 -1.12
C LEU A 105 1.41 -31.72 -1.14
N GLY A 106 0.32 -32.04 -0.45
CA GLY A 106 -0.85 -31.16 -0.30
C GLY A 106 -0.48 -29.82 0.31
N TRP A 107 0.34 -29.79 1.35
CA TRP A 107 0.83 -28.57 1.98
C TRP A 107 1.68 -27.71 1.03
N VAL A 108 2.57 -28.34 0.25
CA VAL A 108 3.37 -27.63 -0.76
C VAL A 108 2.47 -27.02 -1.82
N VAL A 109 1.49 -27.76 -2.32
CA VAL A 109 0.53 -27.30 -3.32
C VAL A 109 -0.27 -26.11 -2.79
N LEU A 110 -0.76 -26.17 -1.56
CA LEU A 110 -1.48 -25.05 -0.93
C LEU A 110 -0.60 -23.83 -0.75
N GLY A 111 0.64 -23.99 -0.29
CA GLY A 111 1.57 -22.88 -0.08
C GLY A 111 1.96 -22.19 -1.40
N VAL A 112 2.33 -23.00 -2.40
CA VAL A 112 2.67 -22.50 -3.74
C VAL A 112 1.45 -21.84 -4.40
N GLY A 113 0.28 -22.47 -4.30
CA GLY A 113 -0.97 -21.93 -4.81
C GLY A 113 -1.34 -20.59 -4.16
N ALA A 114 -1.23 -20.50 -2.84
CA ALA A 114 -1.47 -19.25 -2.11
C ALA A 114 -0.52 -18.13 -2.54
N PHE A 115 0.77 -18.44 -2.75
CA PHE A 115 1.75 -17.48 -3.24
C PHE A 115 1.47 -17.03 -4.67
N LEU A 116 1.21 -17.96 -5.58
CA LEU A 116 0.92 -17.65 -6.98
C LEU A 116 -0.37 -16.84 -7.14
N MET A 117 -1.38 -17.11 -6.30
CA MET A 117 -2.61 -16.32 -6.25
C MET A 117 -2.33 -14.90 -5.71
N ALA A 118 -1.44 -14.76 -4.73
CA ALA A 118 -1.14 -13.48 -4.14
C ALA A 118 -0.50 -12.50 -5.13
N LEU A 119 0.38 -12.96 -6.02
CA LEU A 119 1.09 -12.11 -6.96
C LEU A 119 0.16 -11.21 -7.81
N PRO A 120 -0.81 -11.74 -8.57
CA PRO A 120 -1.72 -10.91 -9.35
C PRO A 120 -2.66 -10.09 -8.47
N LEU A 121 -3.12 -10.62 -7.34
CA LEU A 121 -4.02 -9.90 -6.43
C LEU A 121 -3.33 -8.70 -5.81
N VAL A 122 -2.12 -8.87 -5.28
CA VAL A 122 -1.31 -7.78 -4.71
C VAL A 122 -1.02 -6.72 -5.78
N PHE A 123 -0.70 -7.13 -7.01
CA PHE A 123 -0.47 -6.22 -8.13
C PHE A 123 -1.73 -5.41 -8.48
N ILE A 124 -2.88 -6.06 -8.65
CA ILE A 124 -4.16 -5.40 -9.00
C ILE A 124 -4.57 -4.45 -7.89
N THR A 125 -4.56 -4.93 -6.65
CA THR A 125 -5.02 -4.17 -5.49
C THR A 125 -4.13 -2.95 -5.25
N TYR A 126 -2.81 -3.09 -5.42
CA TYR A 126 -1.89 -1.96 -5.37
C TYR A 126 -2.30 -0.85 -6.36
N HIS A 127 -2.64 -1.21 -7.61
CA HIS A 127 -3.01 -0.22 -8.63
C HIS A 127 -4.39 0.42 -8.38
N ILE A 128 -5.29 -0.26 -7.67
CA ILE A 128 -6.62 0.26 -7.34
C ILE A 128 -6.57 1.15 -6.10
N ILE A 129 -5.82 0.72 -5.06
CA ILE A 129 -5.86 1.34 -3.74
C ILE A 129 -4.83 2.48 -3.60
N ARG A 130 -3.75 2.44 -4.38
CA ARG A 130 -2.66 3.43 -4.23
C ARG A 130 -3.17 4.85 -4.37
N ASP A 131 -2.59 5.76 -3.60
CA ASP A 131 -2.80 7.19 -3.77
C ASP A 131 -2.12 7.69 -5.07
N ASN A 132 -2.89 8.41 -5.88
CA ASN A 132 -2.39 9.00 -7.14
C ASN A 132 -1.47 10.21 -6.92
N GLU A 133 -1.39 10.72 -5.69
CA GLU A 133 -0.50 11.83 -5.36
C GLU A 133 0.96 11.39 -5.21
N LEU A 134 1.19 10.13 -4.83
CA LEU A 134 2.51 9.55 -4.67
C LEU A 134 3.04 9.00 -6.01
N GLN A 135 4.35 9.10 -6.22
CA GLN A 135 4.98 8.49 -7.39
C GLN A 135 4.83 6.97 -7.34
N PRO A 136 4.36 6.33 -8.44
CA PRO A 136 4.17 4.88 -8.46
C PRO A 136 5.51 4.16 -8.41
N PHE A 137 5.58 3.09 -7.65
CA PHE A 137 6.67 2.13 -7.79
C PHE A 137 6.63 1.53 -9.18
N SER A 138 7.77 1.35 -9.81
CA SER A 138 7.88 0.82 -11.18
C SER A 138 9.08 -0.12 -11.36
N GLY A 139 9.04 -0.94 -12.39
CA GLY A 139 10.14 -1.84 -12.72
C GLY A 139 10.43 -2.89 -11.64
N PHE A 140 11.72 -3.18 -11.41
CA PHE A 140 12.16 -4.20 -10.47
C PHE A 140 11.76 -3.91 -9.02
N GLU A 141 11.74 -2.64 -8.62
CA GLU A 141 11.35 -2.25 -7.26
C GLU A 141 9.89 -2.62 -6.94
N LEU A 142 8.98 -2.42 -7.88
CA LEU A 142 7.58 -2.84 -7.74
C LEU A 142 7.48 -4.37 -7.59
N TRP A 143 8.15 -5.14 -8.45
CA TRP A 143 8.09 -6.60 -8.39
C TRP A 143 8.70 -7.18 -7.12
N LYS A 144 9.77 -6.59 -6.63
CA LYS A 144 10.37 -6.96 -5.34
C LYS A 144 9.37 -6.76 -4.19
N ARG A 145 8.69 -5.62 -4.13
CA ARG A 145 7.68 -5.31 -3.11
C ARG A 145 6.46 -6.23 -3.21
N ILE A 146 5.97 -6.51 -4.41
CA ILE A 146 4.90 -7.48 -4.65
C ILE A 146 5.32 -8.87 -4.16
N GLY A 147 6.52 -9.32 -4.49
CA GLY A 147 7.04 -10.63 -4.09
C GLY A 147 7.12 -10.77 -2.56
N ILE A 148 7.65 -9.77 -1.87
CA ILE A 148 7.74 -9.77 -0.40
C ILE A 148 6.34 -9.80 0.23
N CYS A 149 5.45 -8.93 -0.19
CA CYS A 149 4.08 -8.85 0.31
C CYS A 149 3.32 -10.17 0.06
N SER A 150 3.43 -10.73 -1.15
CA SER A 150 2.81 -12.01 -1.52
C SER A 150 3.35 -13.18 -0.70
N ALA A 151 4.64 -13.18 -0.37
CA ALA A 151 5.23 -14.21 0.48
C ALA A 151 4.64 -14.15 1.91
N VAL A 152 4.53 -12.95 2.50
CA VAL A 152 3.91 -12.79 3.82
C VAL A 152 2.44 -13.22 3.78
N PHE A 153 1.70 -12.87 2.74
CA PHE A 153 0.30 -13.26 2.56
C PHE A 153 0.15 -14.78 2.44
N ALA A 154 1.03 -15.46 1.68
CA ALA A 154 1.01 -16.91 1.57
C ALA A 154 1.36 -17.60 2.88
N VAL A 155 2.37 -17.10 3.60
CA VAL A 155 2.78 -17.64 4.91
C VAL A 155 1.62 -17.59 5.91
N SER A 156 0.77 -16.57 5.87
CA SER A 156 -0.38 -16.46 6.76
C SER A 156 -1.33 -17.66 6.64
N TRP A 157 -1.53 -18.21 5.43
CA TRP A 157 -2.36 -19.41 5.21
C TRP A 157 -1.72 -20.70 5.68
N ILE A 158 -0.39 -20.76 5.77
CA ILE A 158 0.36 -21.91 6.29
C ILE A 158 0.45 -21.84 7.81
N ALA A 159 0.57 -20.64 8.36
CA ALA A 159 0.75 -20.43 9.80
C ALA A 159 -0.44 -20.92 10.63
N LEU A 160 -1.68 -20.74 10.15
CA LEU A 160 -2.88 -21.21 10.87
C LEU A 160 -2.92 -22.73 11.06
N PRO A 161 -2.84 -23.54 10.00
CA PRO A 161 -2.88 -24.99 10.17
C PRO A 161 -1.61 -25.51 10.84
N ALA A 162 -0.45 -24.86 10.66
CA ALA A 162 0.75 -25.23 11.39
C ALA A 162 0.59 -25.01 12.91
N ALA A 163 -0.03 -23.91 13.30
CA ALA A 163 -0.36 -23.64 14.69
C ALA A 163 -1.35 -24.72 15.23
N ALA A 164 -2.39 -25.04 14.45
CA ALA A 164 -3.34 -26.10 14.83
C ALA A 164 -2.64 -27.44 15.03
N TYR A 165 -1.70 -27.79 14.17
CA TYR A 165 -0.91 -29.03 14.31
C TYR A 165 -0.04 -29.03 15.59
N VAL A 166 0.65 -27.93 15.89
CA VAL A 166 1.51 -27.80 17.09
C VAL A 166 0.69 -27.94 18.38
N PHE A 167 -0.54 -27.42 18.39
CA PHE A 167 -1.42 -27.52 19.57
C PHE A 167 -2.35 -28.73 19.57
N ASN A 168 -2.04 -29.76 18.77
CA ASN A 168 -2.82 -31.00 18.68
C ASN A 168 -4.32 -30.79 18.43
N GLY A 169 -4.68 -29.77 17.70
CA GLY A 169 -6.06 -29.45 17.40
C GLY A 169 -6.89 -28.88 18.55
N GLN A 170 -6.31 -28.74 19.74
CA GLN A 170 -7.01 -28.27 20.95
C GLN A 170 -6.99 -26.73 21.06
N PHE A 171 -7.42 -26.04 20.01
CA PHE A 171 -7.63 -24.59 20.09
C PHE A 171 -9.00 -24.31 20.70
N PRO A 172 -9.08 -23.52 21.79
CA PRO A 172 -10.35 -22.96 22.25
C PRO A 172 -11.00 -22.17 21.11
N GLN A 173 -12.32 -22.24 20.98
CA GLN A 173 -13.04 -21.56 19.87
C GLN A 173 -12.67 -20.08 19.72
N GLY A 174 -12.41 -19.36 20.83
CA GLY A 174 -11.96 -17.96 20.80
C GLY A 174 -10.55 -17.74 20.20
N SER A 175 -9.69 -18.75 20.19
CA SER A 175 -8.31 -18.62 19.69
C SER A 175 -8.26 -18.46 18.16
N TRP A 176 -9.24 -18.97 17.42
CA TRP A 176 -9.32 -18.80 15.97
C TRP A 176 -9.58 -17.35 15.57
N VAL A 177 -10.44 -16.67 16.34
CA VAL A 177 -10.69 -15.23 16.13
C VAL A 177 -9.41 -14.43 16.37
N LEU A 178 -8.72 -14.73 17.47
CA LEU A 178 -7.44 -14.08 17.78
C LEU A 178 -6.39 -14.36 16.71
N ALA A 179 -6.25 -15.60 16.25
CA ALA A 179 -5.32 -15.98 15.20
C ALA A 179 -5.63 -15.25 13.88
N SER A 180 -6.91 -15.14 13.52
CA SER A 180 -7.33 -14.38 12.33
C SER A 180 -7.02 -12.89 12.46
N LEU A 181 -7.23 -12.28 13.63
CA LEU A 181 -6.87 -10.89 13.89
C LEU A 181 -5.36 -10.66 13.76
N VAL A 182 -4.54 -11.57 14.29
CA VAL A 182 -3.08 -11.50 14.14
C VAL A 182 -2.67 -11.63 12.68
N MET A 183 -3.32 -12.50 11.89
CA MET A 183 -3.07 -12.61 10.44
C MET A 183 -3.41 -11.31 9.71
N PHE A 184 -4.57 -10.71 10.01
CA PHE A 184 -4.96 -9.43 9.42
C PHE A 184 -3.99 -8.32 9.78
N ALA A 185 -3.56 -8.26 11.04
CA ALA A 185 -2.56 -7.29 11.49
C ALA A 185 -1.21 -7.49 10.75
N ALA A 186 -0.74 -8.72 10.66
CA ALA A 186 0.50 -9.04 9.95
C ALA A 186 0.42 -8.71 8.45
N GLY A 187 -0.72 -9.04 7.80
CA GLY A 187 -0.97 -8.71 6.40
C GLY A 187 -1.05 -7.20 6.16
N ALA A 188 -1.72 -6.46 7.04
CA ALA A 188 -1.78 -5.00 6.97
C ALA A 188 -0.39 -4.37 7.12
N VAL A 189 0.40 -4.81 8.11
CA VAL A 189 1.78 -4.34 8.33
C VAL A 189 2.66 -4.64 7.12
N ALA A 190 2.54 -5.83 6.51
CA ALA A 190 3.27 -6.16 5.29
C ALA A 190 2.90 -5.23 4.12
N SER A 191 1.61 -4.91 3.97
CA SER A 191 1.12 -3.97 2.95
C SER A 191 1.63 -2.56 3.19
N MET A 192 1.59 -2.07 4.44
CA MET A 192 2.12 -0.76 4.84
C MET A 192 3.62 -0.66 4.56
N GLY A 193 4.40 -1.66 4.98
CA GLY A 193 5.85 -1.67 4.78
C GLY A 193 6.27 -1.84 3.31
N SER A 194 5.46 -2.53 2.50
CA SER A 194 5.77 -2.76 1.09
C SER A 194 5.35 -1.61 0.18
N PHE A 195 4.19 -0.99 0.43
CA PHE A 195 3.57 -0.03 -0.49
C PHE A 195 3.31 1.34 0.13
N GLU A 196 3.73 1.56 1.37
CA GLU A 196 3.55 2.83 2.09
C GLU A 196 2.05 3.20 2.26
N PHE A 197 1.19 2.18 2.35
CA PHE A 197 -0.24 2.38 2.58
C PHE A 197 -0.52 2.84 4.00
N GLU A 198 -1.60 3.59 4.18
CA GLU A 198 -2.19 3.80 5.50
C GLU A 198 -2.70 2.47 6.07
N TRP A 199 -2.76 2.36 7.40
CA TRP A 199 -3.13 1.10 8.07
C TRP A 199 -4.47 0.52 7.59
N LEU A 200 -5.48 1.37 7.37
CA LEU A 200 -6.81 0.95 6.89
C LEU A 200 -6.73 0.38 5.47
N LEU A 201 -5.99 1.03 4.58
CA LEU A 201 -5.76 0.54 3.22
C LEU A 201 -4.97 -0.77 3.22
N GLY A 202 -4.03 -0.93 4.15
CA GLY A 202 -3.32 -2.19 4.36
C GLY A 202 -4.24 -3.34 4.77
N VAL A 203 -5.21 -3.07 5.66
CA VAL A 203 -6.24 -4.05 6.06
C VAL A 203 -7.13 -4.42 4.87
N VAL A 204 -7.58 -3.44 4.10
CA VAL A 204 -8.39 -3.68 2.89
C VAL A 204 -7.61 -4.50 1.85
N HIS A 205 -6.34 -4.18 1.65
CA HIS A 205 -5.46 -4.89 0.72
C HIS A 205 -5.32 -6.38 1.08
N TYR A 206 -5.04 -6.67 2.35
CA TYR A 206 -4.97 -8.05 2.83
C TYR A 206 -6.36 -8.72 2.83
N GLY A 207 -7.41 -8.00 3.20
CA GLY A 207 -8.78 -8.50 3.23
C GLY A 207 -9.29 -8.99 1.88
N LEU A 208 -8.96 -8.29 0.80
CA LEU A 208 -9.29 -8.72 -0.56
C LEU A 208 -8.58 -10.04 -0.92
N TYR A 209 -7.28 -10.15 -0.62
CA TYR A 209 -6.55 -11.40 -0.81
C TYR A 209 -7.15 -12.54 0.02
N PHE A 210 -7.44 -12.28 1.29
CA PHE A 210 -8.02 -13.26 2.21
C PHE A 210 -9.38 -13.79 1.72
N SER A 211 -10.23 -12.89 1.23
CA SER A 211 -11.56 -13.24 0.68
C SER A 211 -11.46 -14.16 -0.54
N VAL A 212 -10.56 -13.84 -1.48
CA VAL A 212 -10.32 -14.69 -2.66
C VAL A 212 -9.70 -16.03 -2.24
N GLY A 213 -8.84 -16.02 -1.22
CA GLY A 213 -8.26 -17.24 -0.63
C GLY A 213 -9.32 -18.18 -0.06
N ILE A 214 -10.31 -17.64 0.66
CA ILE A 214 -11.46 -18.42 1.15
C ILE A 214 -12.21 -19.07 -0.03
N VAL A 215 -12.53 -18.29 -1.06
CA VAL A 215 -13.23 -18.80 -2.25
C VAL A 215 -12.43 -19.92 -2.93
N ALA A 216 -11.13 -19.73 -3.12
CA ALA A 216 -10.26 -20.74 -3.73
C ALA A 216 -10.22 -22.04 -2.90
N ARG A 217 -10.16 -21.93 -1.57
CA ARG A 217 -10.20 -23.12 -0.68
C ARG A 217 -11.51 -23.89 -0.77
N VAL A 218 -12.63 -23.17 -0.73
CA VAL A 218 -13.96 -23.79 -0.85
C VAL A 218 -14.10 -24.48 -2.21
N LEU A 219 -13.64 -23.85 -3.30
CA LEU A 219 -13.63 -24.47 -4.63
C LEU A 219 -12.75 -25.72 -4.68
N ALA A 220 -11.61 -25.73 -4.00
CA ALA A 220 -10.74 -26.89 -3.89
C ALA A 220 -11.30 -28.00 -2.97
N GLY A 221 -12.49 -27.82 -2.39
CA GLY A 221 -13.12 -28.79 -1.49
C GLY A 221 -12.56 -28.77 -0.07
N LEU A 222 -11.85 -27.72 0.29
CA LEU A 222 -11.34 -27.48 1.64
C LEU A 222 -12.33 -26.62 2.44
N ASP A 223 -12.21 -26.68 3.76
CA ASP A 223 -12.94 -25.77 4.63
C ASP A 223 -12.47 -24.31 4.40
N ALA A 224 -13.39 -23.36 4.54
CA ALA A 224 -13.12 -21.93 4.34
C ALA A 224 -11.93 -21.45 5.17
N LEU A 225 -11.88 -21.89 6.43
CA LEU A 225 -10.73 -21.68 7.31
C LEU A 225 -10.10 -23.03 7.63
N PRO A 226 -8.78 -23.11 7.82
CA PRO A 226 -8.13 -24.35 8.22
C PRO A 226 -8.54 -24.73 9.64
N HIS A 227 -9.48 -25.64 9.74
CA HIS A 227 -9.93 -26.22 11.00
C HIS A 227 -9.16 -27.48 11.34
N THR A 228 -9.26 -27.89 12.59
CA THR A 228 -8.89 -29.21 13.04
C THR A 228 -9.63 -30.26 12.23
N PRO A 229 -9.04 -31.49 12.09
CA PRO A 229 -9.65 -32.56 11.34
C PRO A 229 -11.08 -32.80 11.83
N ARG A 230 -12.00 -32.92 10.89
CA ARG A 230 -13.41 -33.20 11.13
C ARG A 230 -13.51 -34.38 12.08
N THR A 231 -14.08 -34.17 13.23
CA THR A 231 -14.69 -35.24 13.98
C THR A 231 -15.78 -35.84 13.12
N ALA A 232 -15.76 -37.12 12.87
CA ALA A 232 -16.68 -37.99 12.14
C ALA A 232 -17.67 -37.39 11.10
N PRO A 233 -17.93 -38.10 9.97
CA PRO A 233 -18.91 -37.65 8.99
C PRO A 233 -20.30 -37.65 9.63
N GLY A 234 -20.81 -36.43 9.95
CA GLY A 234 -22.12 -36.24 10.59
C GLY A 234 -22.22 -35.03 11.51
N ASP A 235 -21.12 -34.53 12.06
CA ASP A 235 -21.12 -33.31 12.86
C ASP A 235 -21.07 -32.08 11.93
N VAL A 236 -22.22 -31.50 11.67
CA VAL A 236 -22.33 -30.19 11.02
C VAL A 236 -21.98 -29.14 12.07
N ASP A 237 -20.84 -28.47 11.90
CA ASP A 237 -20.44 -27.40 12.83
C ASP A 237 -21.54 -26.33 12.94
N PRO A 238 -22.08 -26.06 14.14
CA PRO A 238 -23.20 -25.11 14.31
C PRO A 238 -22.91 -23.71 13.79
N TRP A 239 -21.63 -23.28 13.74
CA TRP A 239 -21.25 -21.99 13.22
C TRP A 239 -21.17 -21.94 11.68
N ALA A 240 -20.91 -23.08 11.01
CA ALA A 240 -20.93 -23.15 9.54
C ALA A 240 -22.36 -22.98 9.02
N THR A 241 -23.34 -23.57 9.69
CA THR A 241 -24.76 -23.34 9.41
C THR A 241 -25.15 -21.89 9.64
N SER A 242 -24.72 -21.26 10.75
CA SER A 242 -25.02 -19.86 11.03
C SER A 242 -24.36 -18.87 10.06
N MET A 243 -23.15 -19.18 9.57
CA MET A 243 -22.52 -18.37 8.54
C MET A 243 -23.20 -18.52 7.17
N ILE A 244 -23.62 -19.71 6.80
CA ILE A 244 -24.37 -19.94 5.55
C ILE A 244 -25.70 -19.22 5.62
N GLU A 245 -26.43 -19.29 6.74
CA GLU A 245 -27.66 -18.54 6.95
C GLU A 245 -27.43 -17.02 6.90
N SER A 246 -26.33 -16.53 7.47
CA SER A 246 -26.01 -15.09 7.41
C SER A 246 -25.69 -14.63 6.00
N VAL A 247 -24.94 -15.42 5.21
CA VAL A 247 -24.61 -15.12 3.82
C VAL A 247 -25.85 -15.20 2.93
N THR A 248 -26.72 -16.19 3.11
CA THR A 248 -27.99 -16.28 2.37
C THR A 248 -28.91 -15.10 2.71
N THR A 249 -29.01 -14.70 3.96
CA THR A 249 -29.78 -13.53 4.40
C THR A 249 -29.27 -12.24 3.77
N ILE A 250 -27.92 -12.05 3.67
CA ILE A 250 -27.31 -10.90 3.00
C ILE A 250 -27.57 -10.95 1.49
N ALA A 251 -27.49 -12.12 0.86
CA ALA A 251 -27.77 -12.30 -0.54
C ALA A 251 -29.23 -11.99 -0.87
N ASP A 252 -30.16 -12.44 -0.04
CA ASP A 252 -31.58 -12.13 -0.15
C ASP A 252 -31.88 -10.65 0.03
N PHE A 253 -31.17 -10.00 0.97
CA PHE A 253 -31.30 -8.55 1.19
C PHE A 253 -30.79 -7.73 -0.01
N VAL A 254 -29.69 -8.15 -0.62
CA VAL A 254 -29.16 -7.52 -1.83
C VAL A 254 -30.07 -7.75 -3.03
N CYS A 255 -30.71 -8.92 -3.13
CA CYS A 255 -31.63 -9.24 -4.21
C CYS A 255 -32.96 -8.47 -4.12
N ILE A 256 -33.37 -8.03 -2.91
CA ILE A 256 -34.57 -7.22 -2.69
C ILE A 256 -34.29 -5.71 -2.95
N CYS A 257 -33.01 -5.29 -2.87
CA CYS A 257 -32.59 -3.90 -3.07
C CYS A 257 -32.13 -3.58 -4.51
N LEU A 258 -32.05 -4.54 -5.40
CA LEU A 258 -31.81 -4.42 -6.84
C LEU A 258 -33.10 -4.64 -7.63
#